data_927c5514b76d80c745c23b18070b315a
#
_entry.id   927c5514b76d80c745c23b18070b315a
#
_cell.length_a   1.000
_cell.length_b   1.000
_cell.length_c   1.000
_cell.angle_alpha   90.00
_cell.angle_beta   90.00
_cell.angle_gamma   90.00
#
_symmetry.space_group_name_H-M   'P 1'
#
loop_
_entity.id
_entity.type
_entity.pdbx_description
1 polymer ?
#
loop_
_entity_poly.entity_id
_entity_poly.type
_entity_poly.pdbx_seq_one_letter_code
_entity_poly.pdbx_strand_id
1 'polypeptide(L)'
;MKKLMLLLSVISASALCAAAVQSTPTKVMFFFDTEDFTCDESNDAIRDTAKILTEEGVKGEYNIVGYLARELVRLNRRDVIDALRPHAIGTQTLKHSVHPTVCERSDMANARIAYANVLADEAEGVGMLKAAFGLQHIDYAVPPGNSWSYASLYAFADLGMTFYGGGGFAEDASAPSGAAGLVPPGNRRWGMWYCNLYQLPYDHIMALEELIPGGEGWKLPDFGQVLDRAAKLDGVVFSLHPHMVIKKAHWDGPNYRGANLVEWGQWKQVENRPKEVTAAFYRNFRAFVRRIKADTRFVFTDTLAEKTKLKPRVVITKQDLPAIKAALEKDFGAISSPASWCVADVFHAVVELLRGRTPGVPGKVHGFVYPPQGVMQPVVVKASDLAEAASWMDLATFIPPQIAVGGAKIGPADFLFAALEVLTTGANEVTVRPREQLGSFKNCPSLETVDIKGGWVIHSPELNGKLLDERLKLQLWTLRFE
;
A
#
# COMPACT_ATOMS: atom_id res chain seq x y z
N MET A 1 -21.32 54.09 -33.94
CA MET A 1 -20.71 52.94 -34.64
C MET A 1 -19.41 52.42 -34.01
N LYS A 2 -18.49 53.27 -33.46
CA LYS A 2 -17.23 52.82 -32.83
C LYS A 2 -17.40 52.04 -31.49
N LYS A 3 -18.47 52.28 -30.73
CA LYS A 3 -18.72 51.55 -29.46
C LYS A 3 -19.31 50.10 -29.65
N LEU A 4 -19.94 49.85 -30.80
CA LEU A 4 -20.52 48.55 -31.11
C LEU A 4 -19.49 47.55 -31.63
N MET A 5 -18.42 48.00 -32.28
CA MET A 5 -17.33 47.15 -32.74
C MET A 5 -16.40 46.69 -31.59
N LEU A 6 -16.29 47.49 -30.50
CA LEU A 6 -15.46 47.07 -29.34
C LEU A 6 -16.14 45.98 -28.50
N LEU A 7 -17.48 45.93 -28.49
CA LEU A 7 -18.22 44.87 -27.74
C LEU A 7 -18.19 43.51 -28.44
N LEU A 8 -18.15 43.49 -29.77
CA LEU A 8 -18.04 42.27 -30.57
C LEU A 8 -16.63 41.68 -30.56
N SER A 9 -15.58 42.48 -30.38
CA SER A 9 -14.20 41.98 -30.24
C SER A 9 -13.88 41.40 -28.88
N VAL A 10 -14.59 41.80 -27.82
CA VAL A 10 -14.44 41.22 -26.46
C VAL A 10 -15.17 39.91 -26.32
N ILE A 11 -16.31 39.74 -26.99
CA ILE A 11 -17.08 38.45 -26.97
C ILE A 11 -16.36 37.35 -27.77
N SER A 12 -15.68 37.71 -28.87
CA SER A 12 -14.89 36.73 -29.63
C SER A 12 -13.58 36.33 -28.95
N ALA A 13 -12.99 37.17 -28.12
CA ALA A 13 -11.79 36.82 -27.34
C ALA A 13 -12.08 35.91 -26.14
N SER A 14 -13.28 36.05 -25.56
CA SER A 14 -13.71 35.20 -24.44
C SER A 14 -14.13 33.76 -24.88
N ALA A 15 -14.52 33.59 -26.12
CA ALA A 15 -14.91 32.29 -26.68
C ALA A 15 -13.71 31.45 -27.16
N LEU A 16 -12.50 32.03 -27.30
CA LEU A 16 -11.29 31.32 -27.73
C LEU A 16 -10.38 30.89 -26.55
N CYS A 17 -10.69 31.24 -25.33
CA CYS A 17 -9.91 30.81 -24.14
C CYS A 17 -10.50 29.61 -23.40
N ALA A 18 -11.52 28.95 -23.93
CA ALA A 18 -11.87 27.58 -23.59
C ALA A 18 -11.06 26.61 -24.48
N ALA A 19 -9.74 26.86 -24.63
CA ALA A 19 -8.82 25.83 -25.05
C ALA A 19 -8.91 24.71 -23.99
N ALA A 20 -9.44 23.56 -24.39
CA ALA A 20 -9.52 22.38 -23.57
C ALA A 20 -8.19 22.21 -22.84
N VAL A 21 -8.20 22.33 -21.53
CA VAL A 21 -7.17 21.74 -20.68
C VAL A 21 -7.19 20.29 -21.09
N GLN A 22 -6.23 19.85 -21.88
CA GLN A 22 -6.07 18.46 -22.25
C GLN A 22 -5.82 17.74 -20.93
N SER A 23 -6.86 17.16 -20.34
CA SER A 23 -6.74 16.39 -19.11
C SER A 23 -5.73 15.28 -19.39
N THR A 24 -4.77 15.14 -18.50
CA THR A 24 -3.80 14.03 -18.57
C THR A 24 -4.61 12.73 -18.68
N PRO A 25 -4.30 11.81 -19.59
CA PRO A 25 -5.04 10.56 -19.71
C PRO A 25 -5.07 9.81 -18.39
N THR A 26 -6.22 9.26 -18.05
CA THR A 26 -6.39 8.40 -16.87
C THR A 26 -5.51 7.16 -17.00
N LYS A 27 -4.70 6.90 -16.00
CA LYS A 27 -3.85 5.69 -15.96
C LYS A 27 -4.72 4.47 -15.63
N VAL A 28 -4.51 3.38 -16.36
CA VAL A 28 -5.24 2.12 -16.17
C VAL A 28 -4.26 1.00 -15.84
N MET A 29 -4.54 0.29 -14.75
CA MET A 29 -3.82 -0.91 -14.33
C MET A 29 -4.77 -2.09 -14.27
N PHE A 30 -4.39 -3.21 -14.90
CA PHE A 30 -5.03 -4.50 -14.70
C PHE A 30 -4.32 -5.24 -13.57
N PHE A 31 -5.07 -5.68 -12.58
CA PHE A 31 -4.59 -6.22 -11.33
C PHE A 31 -5.19 -7.60 -11.08
N PHE A 32 -4.34 -8.59 -10.82
CA PHE A 32 -4.76 -9.98 -10.68
C PHE A 32 -4.33 -10.54 -9.34
N ASP A 33 -5.30 -10.92 -8.51
CA ASP A 33 -5.10 -11.65 -7.26
C ASP A 33 -4.98 -13.15 -7.58
N THR A 34 -3.74 -13.63 -7.62
CA THR A 34 -3.39 -14.91 -8.19
C THR A 34 -3.11 -15.93 -7.07
N GLU A 35 -4.16 -16.57 -6.58
CA GLU A 35 -4.21 -17.20 -5.26
C GLU A 35 -4.28 -18.73 -5.26
N ASP A 36 -5.12 -19.34 -6.10
CA ASP A 36 -5.48 -20.76 -5.99
C ASP A 36 -4.32 -21.69 -6.34
N PHE A 37 -3.66 -22.22 -5.32
CA PHE A 37 -2.61 -23.22 -5.44
C PHE A 37 -3.12 -24.66 -5.18
N THR A 38 -4.44 -24.85 -5.02
CA THR A 38 -5.04 -26.15 -4.72
C THR A 38 -5.55 -26.87 -5.96
N CYS A 39 -5.70 -26.15 -7.08
CA CYS A 39 -6.32 -26.66 -8.30
C CYS A 39 -5.54 -26.25 -9.55
N ASP A 40 -5.05 -27.23 -10.32
CA ASP A 40 -4.28 -26.96 -11.53
C ASP A 40 -5.11 -26.31 -12.65
N GLU A 41 -6.40 -26.60 -12.76
CA GLU A 41 -7.27 -25.99 -13.76
C GLU A 41 -7.40 -24.47 -13.57
N SER A 42 -7.29 -23.96 -12.34
CA SER A 42 -7.30 -22.52 -12.07
C SER A 42 -6.10 -21.82 -12.73
N ASN A 43 -4.99 -22.50 -12.92
CA ASN A 43 -3.79 -21.97 -13.57
C ASN A 43 -4.00 -21.67 -15.06
N ASP A 44 -4.96 -22.33 -15.72
CA ASP A 44 -5.30 -22.02 -17.11
C ASP A 44 -5.87 -20.61 -17.26
N ALA A 45 -6.64 -20.13 -16.28
CA ALA A 45 -7.15 -18.75 -16.31
C ALA A 45 -6.04 -17.71 -16.13
N ILE A 46 -5.02 -18.01 -15.34
CA ILE A 46 -3.83 -17.15 -15.21
C ILE A 46 -3.13 -17.03 -16.56
N ARG A 47 -2.83 -18.18 -17.17
CA ARG A 47 -2.19 -18.25 -18.49
C ARG A 47 -2.98 -17.50 -19.55
N ASP A 48 -4.28 -17.75 -19.63
CA ASP A 48 -5.10 -17.26 -20.75
C ASP A 48 -5.41 -15.76 -20.60
N THR A 49 -5.58 -15.24 -19.40
CA THR A 49 -5.67 -13.79 -19.16
C THR A 49 -4.34 -13.08 -19.50
N ALA A 50 -3.21 -13.64 -19.11
CA ALA A 50 -1.89 -13.11 -19.41
C ALA A 50 -1.63 -13.09 -20.94
N LYS A 51 -1.97 -14.17 -21.64
CA LYS A 51 -1.88 -14.22 -23.11
C LYS A 51 -2.75 -13.17 -23.79
N ILE A 52 -3.99 -12.98 -23.33
CA ILE A 52 -4.88 -11.95 -23.87
C ILE A 52 -4.25 -10.57 -23.75
N LEU A 53 -3.72 -10.21 -22.57
CA LEU A 53 -3.08 -8.92 -22.38
C LEU A 53 -1.84 -8.77 -23.26
N THR A 54 -0.99 -9.80 -23.33
CA THR A 54 0.22 -9.79 -24.18
C THR A 54 -0.13 -9.60 -25.66
N GLU A 55 -1.14 -10.30 -26.18
CA GLU A 55 -1.62 -10.19 -27.55
C GLU A 55 -2.19 -8.81 -27.87
N GLU A 56 -2.81 -8.16 -26.88
CA GLU A 56 -3.31 -6.79 -27.02
C GLU A 56 -2.21 -5.73 -26.75
N GLY A 57 -0.98 -6.13 -26.42
CA GLY A 57 0.14 -5.23 -26.12
C GLY A 57 -0.01 -4.47 -24.80
N VAL A 58 -0.70 -5.06 -23.83
CA VAL A 58 -0.96 -4.51 -22.50
C VAL A 58 -0.27 -5.37 -21.44
N LYS A 59 0.28 -4.75 -20.40
CA LYS A 59 0.80 -5.45 -19.23
C LYS A 59 -0.24 -5.49 -18.12
N GLY A 60 -0.22 -6.58 -17.34
CA GLY A 60 -0.96 -6.71 -16.09
C GLY A 60 -0.03 -6.83 -14.89
N GLU A 61 -0.56 -6.62 -13.71
CA GLU A 61 0.07 -6.85 -12.41
C GLU A 61 -0.47 -8.14 -11.83
N TYR A 62 0.35 -9.19 -11.72
CA TYR A 62 -0.03 -10.50 -11.19
C TYR A 62 0.57 -10.70 -9.80
N ASN A 63 -0.28 -10.65 -8.77
CA ASN A 63 0.13 -10.82 -7.39
C ASN A 63 -0.05 -12.28 -6.99
N ILE A 64 1.06 -12.99 -6.87
CA ILE A 64 1.09 -14.45 -6.80
C ILE A 64 1.39 -14.90 -5.39
N VAL A 65 0.59 -15.82 -4.86
CA VAL A 65 0.86 -16.50 -3.60
C VAL A 65 2.12 -17.38 -3.72
N GLY A 66 3.02 -17.34 -2.73
CA GLY A 66 4.27 -18.10 -2.75
C GLY A 66 4.04 -19.62 -2.99
N TYR A 67 3.03 -20.21 -2.33
CA TYR A 67 2.68 -21.60 -2.54
C TYR A 67 2.22 -21.88 -3.97
N LEU A 68 1.52 -20.94 -4.63
CA LEU A 68 1.17 -21.11 -6.04
C LEU A 68 2.42 -21.13 -6.93
N ALA A 69 3.39 -20.25 -6.68
CA ALA A 69 4.65 -20.26 -7.43
C ALA A 69 5.38 -21.61 -7.28
N ARG A 70 5.39 -22.18 -6.08
CA ARG A 70 5.93 -23.53 -5.81
C ARG A 70 5.17 -24.61 -6.60
N GLU A 71 3.83 -24.57 -6.58
CA GLU A 71 3.00 -25.54 -7.28
C GLU A 71 3.15 -25.45 -8.80
N LEU A 72 3.27 -24.27 -9.39
CA LEU A 72 3.55 -24.09 -10.81
C LEU A 72 4.87 -24.78 -11.23
N VAL A 73 5.89 -24.69 -10.40
CA VAL A 73 7.17 -25.37 -10.63
C VAL A 73 7.02 -26.87 -10.46
N ARG A 74 6.37 -27.33 -9.37
CA ARG A 74 6.15 -28.77 -9.07
C ARG A 74 5.35 -29.48 -10.16
N LEU A 75 4.31 -28.81 -10.68
CA LEU A 75 3.44 -29.33 -11.75
C LEU A 75 4.03 -29.11 -13.15
N ASN A 76 5.23 -28.52 -13.24
CA ASN A 76 5.89 -28.17 -14.52
C ASN A 76 5.00 -27.30 -15.43
N ARG A 77 4.23 -26.36 -14.86
CA ARG A 77 3.36 -25.41 -15.60
C ARG A 77 4.19 -24.28 -16.24
N ARG A 78 5.15 -24.69 -17.09
CA ARG A 78 5.98 -23.75 -17.86
C ARG A 78 5.14 -22.83 -18.75
N ASP A 79 4.04 -23.32 -19.28
CA ASP A 79 3.08 -22.57 -20.08
C ASP A 79 2.49 -21.35 -19.35
N VAL A 80 2.25 -21.47 -18.03
CA VAL A 80 1.78 -20.38 -17.16
C VAL A 80 2.92 -19.42 -16.82
N ILE A 81 4.06 -19.98 -16.39
CA ILE A 81 5.25 -19.18 -16.03
C ILE A 81 5.70 -18.32 -17.22
N ASP A 82 5.77 -18.89 -18.42
CA ASP A 82 6.19 -18.18 -19.61
C ASP A 82 5.17 -17.13 -20.08
N ALA A 83 3.85 -17.40 -19.90
CA ALA A 83 2.81 -16.42 -20.18
C ALA A 83 2.89 -15.20 -19.25
N LEU A 84 3.36 -15.36 -18.02
CA LEU A 84 3.48 -14.29 -17.03
C LEU A 84 4.74 -13.43 -17.19
N ARG A 85 5.78 -13.90 -17.89
CA ARG A 85 7.06 -13.18 -18.05
C ARG A 85 6.97 -11.76 -18.59
N PRO A 86 6.04 -11.41 -19.52
CA PRO A 86 5.90 -10.04 -20.01
C PRO A 86 5.26 -9.09 -19.01
N HIS A 87 4.67 -9.59 -17.94
CA HIS A 87 3.85 -8.87 -16.97
C HIS A 87 4.64 -8.53 -15.71
N ALA A 88 4.12 -7.61 -14.89
CA ALA A 88 4.66 -7.34 -13.57
C ALA A 88 4.21 -8.43 -12.58
N ILE A 89 5.11 -8.86 -11.71
CA ILE A 89 4.87 -9.89 -10.70
C ILE A 89 5.01 -9.28 -9.33
N GLY A 90 3.91 -9.35 -8.56
CA GLY A 90 3.85 -9.03 -7.15
C GLY A 90 3.67 -10.28 -6.28
N THR A 91 3.58 -10.09 -4.96
CA THR A 91 3.28 -11.17 -4.01
C THR A 91 1.95 -10.93 -3.31
N GLN A 92 1.22 -12.01 -3.04
CA GLN A 92 0.06 -12.02 -2.17
C GLN A 92 0.31 -12.92 -0.95
N THR A 93 1.46 -12.72 -0.30
CA THR A 93 1.99 -13.47 0.82
C THR A 93 2.45 -14.90 0.49
N LEU A 94 3.10 -15.55 1.45
CA LEU A 94 3.58 -16.93 1.30
C LEU A 94 2.44 -17.89 1.00
N LYS A 95 1.30 -17.81 1.73
CA LYS A 95 0.30 -18.88 1.77
C LYS A 95 -1.16 -18.42 1.92
N HIS A 96 -1.43 -17.13 1.67
CA HIS A 96 -2.76 -16.51 1.66
C HIS A 96 -3.59 -16.84 2.92
N SER A 97 -4.68 -17.62 2.79
CA SER A 97 -5.62 -17.99 3.85
C SER A 97 -5.24 -19.25 4.63
N VAL A 98 -4.06 -19.83 4.39
CA VAL A 98 -3.59 -20.96 5.21
C VAL A 98 -3.10 -20.47 6.56
N HIS A 99 -3.64 -21.04 7.62
CA HIS A 99 -3.30 -20.67 9.00
C HIS A 99 -1.87 -21.12 9.42
N PRO A 100 -1.20 -20.36 10.26
CA PRO A 100 -1.57 -19.01 10.67
C PRO A 100 -1.39 -18.03 9.50
N THR A 101 -2.39 -17.16 9.29
CA THR A 101 -2.33 -16.09 8.30
C THR A 101 -1.31 -15.02 8.72
N VAL A 102 -0.97 -14.10 7.81
CA VAL A 102 -0.02 -13.01 8.10
C VAL A 102 -0.45 -12.15 9.30
N CYS A 103 -1.75 -11.92 9.46
CA CYS A 103 -2.28 -11.18 10.60
C CYS A 103 -2.22 -11.98 11.90
N GLU A 104 -2.52 -13.27 11.87
CA GLU A 104 -2.39 -14.17 13.04
C GLU A 104 -0.93 -14.30 13.48
N ARG A 105 0.02 -14.34 12.55
CA ARG A 105 1.46 -14.28 12.84
C ARG A 105 1.86 -12.96 13.52
N SER A 106 1.13 -11.91 13.25
CA SER A 106 1.39 -10.56 13.79
C SER A 106 0.72 -10.31 15.14
N ASP A 107 -0.29 -11.13 15.52
CA ASP A 107 -1.05 -11.01 16.76
C ASP A 107 -0.33 -11.68 17.93
N MET A 108 0.83 -11.14 18.29
CA MET A 108 1.68 -11.61 19.37
C MET A 108 1.99 -10.48 20.35
N ALA A 109 2.09 -10.78 21.64
CA ALA A 109 2.45 -9.80 22.67
C ALA A 109 3.80 -9.12 22.38
N ASN A 110 4.80 -9.89 21.96
CA ASN A 110 6.10 -9.37 21.55
C ASN A 110 6.09 -8.96 20.06
N ALA A 111 5.95 -7.67 19.81
CA ALA A 111 5.88 -7.11 18.47
C ALA A 111 7.15 -7.35 17.62
N ARG A 112 8.34 -7.42 18.22
CA ARG A 112 9.59 -7.69 17.48
C ARG A 112 9.66 -9.14 17.02
N ILE A 113 9.20 -10.08 17.84
CA ILE A 113 9.10 -11.50 17.46
C ILE A 113 8.04 -11.66 16.36
N ALA A 114 6.89 -11.01 16.49
CA ALA A 114 5.86 -11.00 15.45
C ALA A 114 6.41 -10.55 14.09
N TYR A 115 7.11 -9.42 14.07
CA TYR A 115 7.77 -8.93 12.86
C TYR A 115 8.80 -9.92 12.29
N ALA A 116 9.67 -10.49 13.13
CA ALA A 116 10.69 -11.45 12.69
C ALA A 116 10.07 -12.72 12.08
N ASN A 117 8.97 -13.22 12.66
CA ASN A 117 8.25 -14.39 12.13
C ASN A 117 7.61 -14.08 10.77
N VAL A 118 6.95 -12.93 10.64
CA VAL A 118 6.35 -12.52 9.36
C VAL A 118 7.43 -12.31 8.30
N LEU A 119 8.54 -11.65 8.64
CA LEU A 119 9.65 -11.46 7.72
C LEU A 119 10.23 -12.79 7.22
N ALA A 120 10.35 -13.79 8.10
CA ALA A 120 10.85 -15.11 7.72
C ALA A 120 9.89 -15.84 6.76
N ASP A 121 8.59 -15.85 7.08
CA ASP A 121 7.57 -16.48 6.23
C ASP A 121 7.52 -15.78 4.84
N GLU A 122 7.49 -14.46 4.80
CA GLU A 122 7.40 -13.71 3.54
C GLU A 122 8.69 -13.76 2.72
N ALA A 123 9.87 -13.87 3.37
CA ALA A 123 11.13 -14.10 2.67
C ALA A 123 11.13 -15.44 1.94
N GLU A 124 10.54 -16.48 2.52
CA GLU A 124 10.35 -17.78 1.87
C GLU A 124 9.44 -17.63 0.63
N GLY A 125 8.27 -16.97 0.76
CA GLY A 125 7.34 -16.74 -0.35
C GLY A 125 7.97 -15.96 -1.49
N VAL A 126 8.65 -14.86 -1.18
CA VAL A 126 9.39 -14.04 -2.16
C VAL A 126 10.51 -14.85 -2.82
N GLY A 127 11.20 -15.71 -2.06
CA GLY A 127 12.20 -16.63 -2.59
C GLY A 127 11.61 -17.61 -3.63
N MET A 128 10.43 -18.18 -3.36
CA MET A 128 9.72 -19.06 -4.29
C MET A 128 9.36 -18.33 -5.59
N LEU A 129 8.83 -17.10 -5.50
CA LEU A 129 8.51 -16.27 -6.66
C LEU A 129 9.76 -15.96 -7.50
N LYS A 130 10.83 -15.51 -6.87
CA LYS A 130 12.09 -15.21 -7.57
C LYS A 130 12.64 -16.42 -8.30
N ALA A 131 12.60 -17.58 -7.66
CA ALA A 131 13.07 -18.83 -8.27
C ALA A 131 12.19 -19.28 -9.44
N ALA A 132 10.85 -19.22 -9.31
CA ALA A 132 9.91 -19.65 -10.33
C ALA A 132 9.98 -18.79 -11.60
N PHE A 133 10.09 -17.47 -11.44
CA PHE A 133 10.03 -16.51 -12.55
C PHE A 133 11.39 -15.95 -12.98
N GLY A 134 12.49 -16.30 -12.29
CA GLY A 134 13.83 -15.81 -12.59
C GLY A 134 14.03 -14.33 -12.26
N LEU A 135 13.34 -13.80 -11.24
CA LEU A 135 13.33 -12.39 -10.88
C LEU A 135 14.40 -12.07 -9.85
N GLN A 136 14.97 -10.86 -9.96
CA GLN A 136 15.87 -10.32 -8.94
C GLN A 136 15.10 -9.57 -7.85
N HIS A 137 13.99 -8.90 -8.22
CA HIS A 137 13.18 -8.07 -7.35
C HIS A 137 11.69 -8.36 -7.52
N ILE A 138 10.94 -8.18 -6.44
CA ILE A 138 9.48 -8.12 -6.40
C ILE A 138 9.15 -6.74 -5.85
N ASP A 139 8.35 -5.96 -6.57
CA ASP A 139 8.11 -4.55 -6.22
C ASP A 139 6.75 -4.29 -5.56
N TYR A 140 5.85 -5.25 -5.58
CA TYR A 140 4.48 -5.09 -5.12
C TYR A 140 4.04 -6.22 -4.17
N ALA A 141 3.34 -5.84 -3.10
CA ALA A 141 2.71 -6.79 -2.18
C ALA A 141 1.23 -6.45 -1.97
N VAL A 142 0.41 -7.47 -1.84
CA VAL A 142 -1.04 -7.38 -1.63
C VAL A 142 -1.45 -8.14 -0.39
N PRO A 143 -2.35 -7.57 0.45
CA PRO A 143 -2.85 -8.27 1.61
C PRO A 143 -3.84 -9.38 1.23
N PRO A 144 -3.72 -10.57 1.79
CA PRO A 144 -4.73 -11.60 1.65
C PRO A 144 -6.00 -11.20 2.41
N GLY A 145 -7.18 -11.38 1.79
CA GLY A 145 -8.46 -11.03 2.42
C GLY A 145 -8.55 -9.58 2.90
N ASN A 146 -7.91 -8.64 2.21
CA ASN A 146 -7.83 -7.21 2.57
C ASN A 146 -7.31 -6.93 4.00
N SER A 147 -6.56 -7.86 4.59
CA SER A 147 -6.10 -7.77 5.98
C SER A 147 -4.59 -7.75 6.07
N TRP A 148 -4.05 -6.83 6.86
CA TRP A 148 -2.63 -6.56 6.97
C TRP A 148 -2.24 -6.08 8.37
N SER A 149 -0.94 -6.01 8.63
CA SER A 149 -0.41 -5.59 9.91
C SER A 149 0.83 -4.71 9.73
N TYR A 150 1.23 -4.00 10.78
CA TYR A 150 2.52 -3.29 10.79
C TYR A 150 3.69 -4.23 10.45
N ALA A 151 3.65 -5.48 10.94
CA ALA A 151 4.69 -6.46 10.71
C ALA A 151 4.81 -6.86 9.23
N SER A 152 3.66 -7.07 8.54
CA SER A 152 3.66 -7.37 7.10
C SER A 152 4.18 -6.21 6.27
N LEU A 153 3.80 -4.96 6.61
CA LEU A 153 4.28 -3.78 5.90
C LEU A 153 5.81 -3.65 5.97
N TYR A 154 6.37 -3.75 7.18
CA TYR A 154 7.84 -3.67 7.32
C TYR A 154 8.54 -4.86 6.69
N ALA A 155 7.99 -6.08 6.81
CA ALA A 155 8.57 -7.26 6.17
C ALA A 155 8.67 -7.08 4.65
N PHE A 156 7.60 -6.64 3.99
CA PHE A 156 7.63 -6.39 2.55
C PHE A 156 8.58 -5.26 2.16
N ALA A 157 8.58 -4.15 2.91
CA ALA A 157 9.54 -3.08 2.69
C ALA A 157 10.99 -3.60 2.82
N ASP A 158 11.29 -4.42 3.83
CA ASP A 158 12.64 -4.95 4.06
C ASP A 158 13.04 -5.99 3.03
N LEU A 159 12.09 -6.71 2.45
CA LEU A 159 12.30 -7.60 1.30
C LEU A 159 12.50 -6.85 -0.03
N GLY A 160 12.44 -5.51 -0.02
CA GLY A 160 12.77 -4.65 -1.16
C GLY A 160 11.58 -4.19 -1.98
N MET A 161 10.37 -4.41 -1.53
CA MET A 161 9.17 -3.92 -2.22
C MET A 161 9.02 -2.42 -2.09
N THR A 162 8.42 -1.82 -3.10
CA THR A 162 8.13 -0.39 -3.17
C THR A 162 6.65 -0.12 -2.90
N PHE A 163 5.76 -0.97 -3.43
CA PHE A 163 4.32 -0.75 -3.41
C PHE A 163 3.60 -1.75 -2.52
N TYR A 164 2.48 -1.30 -1.98
CA TYR A 164 1.60 -2.11 -1.17
C TYR A 164 0.13 -1.71 -1.36
N GLY A 165 -0.75 -2.71 -1.32
CA GLY A 165 -2.19 -2.53 -1.31
C GLY A 165 -2.89 -3.24 -2.46
N GLY A 166 -4.11 -3.69 -2.24
CA GLY A 166 -5.08 -3.96 -3.29
C GLY A 166 -5.47 -2.64 -3.94
N GLY A 167 -5.95 -2.65 -5.17
CA GLY A 167 -6.37 -1.45 -5.86
C GLY A 167 -7.16 -0.52 -4.94
N GLY A 168 -6.83 0.77 -4.95
CA GLY A 168 -7.47 1.77 -4.09
C GLY A 168 -8.99 1.63 -4.16
N PHE A 169 -9.62 1.46 -3.01
CA PHE A 169 -11.05 1.30 -2.96
C PHE A 169 -11.70 2.67 -3.02
N ALA A 170 -12.51 2.88 -4.08
CA ALA A 170 -13.39 4.02 -4.13
C ALA A 170 -14.34 3.99 -2.93
N GLU A 171 -14.40 5.07 -2.15
CA GLU A 171 -15.55 5.27 -1.29
C GLU A 171 -16.79 5.49 -2.15
N ASP A 172 -17.45 4.41 -2.48
CA ASP A 172 -18.90 4.45 -2.55
C ASP A 172 -19.37 4.35 -1.10
N ALA A 173 -20.03 5.37 -0.59
CA ALA A 173 -20.63 5.39 0.74
C ALA A 173 -21.65 4.26 0.95
N SER A 174 -21.96 3.49 -0.07
CA SER A 174 -22.79 2.30 -0.10
C SER A 174 -22.00 0.99 -0.17
N ALA A 175 -20.66 1.02 -0.37
CA ALA A 175 -19.84 -0.19 -0.33
C ALA A 175 -19.74 -0.70 1.12
N PRO A 176 -19.95 -2.01 1.37
CA PRO A 176 -19.78 -2.55 2.70
C PRO A 176 -18.34 -2.26 3.16
N SER A 177 -18.22 -1.70 4.35
CA SER A 177 -16.97 -1.44 5.04
C SER A 177 -16.14 -2.72 5.14
N GLY A 178 -15.14 -2.88 4.34
CA GLY A 178 -14.31 -4.08 4.31
C GLY A 178 -13.09 -3.93 3.43
N ALA A 179 -13.02 -2.83 2.71
CA ALA A 179 -11.94 -2.55 1.79
C ALA A 179 -11.22 -1.27 2.20
N ALA A 180 -10.78 -1.20 3.45
CA ALA A 180 -10.04 -0.06 3.96
C ALA A 180 -8.63 -0.03 3.36
N GLY A 181 -8.50 0.57 2.19
CA GLY A 181 -7.23 1.12 1.77
C GLY A 181 -6.81 2.24 2.74
N LEU A 182 -5.53 2.41 2.98
CA LEU A 182 -4.97 3.49 3.82
C LEU A 182 -5.18 4.91 3.24
N VAL A 183 -6.07 5.10 2.30
CA VAL A 183 -6.28 6.40 1.64
C VAL A 183 -7.27 7.23 2.44
N PRO A 184 -6.88 8.43 2.89
CA PRO A 184 -7.79 9.34 3.58
C PRO A 184 -9.00 9.71 2.70
N PRO A 185 -10.20 9.79 3.28
CA PRO A 185 -11.34 10.40 2.61
C PRO A 185 -10.98 11.80 2.09
N GLY A 186 -11.22 12.04 0.81
CA GLY A 186 -11.00 13.35 0.18
C GLY A 186 -9.58 13.69 -0.28
N ASN A 187 -8.56 12.86 -0.02
CA ASN A 187 -7.16 13.12 -0.42
C ASN A 187 -6.60 12.11 -1.44
N ARG A 188 -7.43 11.54 -2.29
CA ARG A 188 -7.08 10.51 -3.29
C ARG A 188 -6.14 10.97 -4.41
N ARG A 189 -5.84 12.26 -4.50
CA ARG A 189 -4.91 12.81 -5.51
C ARG A 189 -3.44 12.61 -5.18
N TRP A 190 -3.13 12.11 -3.99
CA TRP A 190 -1.77 12.06 -3.46
C TRP A 190 -1.41 10.62 -3.13
N GLY A 191 -0.33 10.14 -3.71
CA GLY A 191 0.26 8.89 -3.27
C GLY A 191 0.79 9.03 -1.84
N MET A 192 0.77 7.93 -1.10
CA MET A 192 1.10 7.91 0.32
C MET A 192 2.17 6.86 0.60
N TRP A 193 3.21 7.28 1.34
CA TRP A 193 4.16 6.36 1.95
C TRP A 193 3.75 6.05 3.37
N TYR A 194 3.79 4.77 3.73
CA TYR A 194 3.52 4.28 5.07
C TYR A 194 4.34 3.02 5.34
N CYS A 195 5.03 2.93 6.49
CA CYS A 195 5.94 1.84 6.79
C CYS A 195 6.95 1.54 5.64
N ASN A 196 7.45 2.59 4.99
CA ASN A 196 8.36 2.53 3.83
C ASN A 196 7.78 1.94 2.54
N LEU A 197 6.49 1.72 2.45
CA LEU A 197 5.79 1.28 1.24
C LEU A 197 4.93 2.40 0.68
N TYR A 198 4.83 2.46 -0.64
CA TYR A 198 4.04 3.46 -1.35
C TYR A 198 2.71 2.87 -1.79
N GLN A 199 1.65 3.56 -1.49
CA GLN A 199 0.32 3.25 -1.99
C GLN A 199 -0.01 4.13 -3.19
N LEU A 200 -0.31 3.48 -4.31
CA LEU A 200 -0.75 4.17 -5.52
C LEU A 200 -2.11 4.83 -5.30
N PRO A 201 -2.29 6.10 -5.74
CA PRO A 201 -3.56 6.81 -5.63
C PRO A 201 -4.54 6.39 -6.74
N TYR A 202 -4.76 5.10 -6.91
CA TYR A 202 -5.62 4.54 -7.96
C TYR A 202 -6.91 4.01 -7.36
N ASP A 203 -8.01 4.31 -8.03
CA ASP A 203 -9.35 3.88 -7.61
C ASP A 203 -9.74 2.55 -8.27
N HIS A 204 -10.29 1.64 -7.48
CA HIS A 204 -10.91 0.43 -8.01
C HIS A 204 -12.27 0.78 -8.64
N ILE A 205 -12.47 0.44 -9.90
CA ILE A 205 -13.66 0.82 -10.67
C ILE A 205 -14.61 -0.35 -10.91
N MET A 206 -14.05 -1.52 -11.20
CA MET A 206 -14.83 -2.70 -11.54
C MET A 206 -14.02 -3.96 -11.26
N ALA A 207 -14.64 -4.94 -10.64
CA ALA A 207 -14.14 -6.30 -10.61
C ALA A 207 -14.41 -6.96 -11.97
N LEU A 208 -13.38 -7.49 -12.61
CA LEU A 208 -13.51 -8.14 -13.93
C LEU A 208 -14.32 -9.45 -13.86
N GLU A 209 -14.60 -9.96 -12.68
CA GLU A 209 -15.58 -11.02 -12.44
C GLU A 209 -16.99 -10.66 -12.96
N GLU A 210 -17.31 -9.36 -13.03
CA GLU A 210 -18.56 -8.88 -13.64
C GLU A 210 -18.66 -9.24 -15.13
N LEU A 211 -17.54 -9.54 -15.79
CA LEU A 211 -17.50 -10.00 -17.18
C LEU A 211 -17.83 -11.49 -17.34
N ILE A 212 -17.90 -12.24 -16.23
CA ILE A 212 -18.23 -13.67 -16.23
C ILE A 212 -19.76 -13.80 -16.39
N PRO A 213 -20.26 -14.48 -17.42
CA PRO A 213 -21.69 -14.71 -17.54
C PRO A 213 -22.27 -15.39 -16.29
N GLY A 214 -23.26 -14.77 -15.70
CA GLY A 214 -23.98 -15.27 -14.52
C GLY A 214 -25.24 -16.06 -14.88
N GLY A 215 -26.11 -16.29 -13.86
CA GLY A 215 -27.40 -16.90 -14.04
C GLY A 215 -28.43 -15.99 -14.72
N GLU A 216 -29.72 -16.32 -14.52
CA GLU A 216 -30.85 -15.58 -15.07
C GLU A 216 -30.78 -14.08 -14.70
N GLY A 217 -30.94 -13.22 -15.71
CA GLY A 217 -30.89 -11.76 -15.54
C GLY A 217 -29.50 -11.14 -15.62
N TRP A 218 -28.40 -11.92 -15.74
CA TRP A 218 -27.08 -11.35 -15.94
C TRP A 218 -26.99 -10.55 -17.25
N LYS A 219 -26.35 -9.40 -17.16
CA LYS A 219 -26.07 -8.54 -18.33
C LYS A 219 -24.60 -8.16 -18.29
N LEU A 220 -23.99 -8.16 -19.48
CA LEU A 220 -22.64 -7.62 -19.63
C LEU A 220 -22.63 -6.13 -19.21
N PRO A 221 -21.67 -5.69 -18.37
CA PRO A 221 -21.53 -4.27 -18.02
C PRO A 221 -21.47 -3.37 -19.25
N ASP A 222 -22.09 -2.22 -19.18
CA ASP A 222 -21.94 -1.18 -20.21
C ASP A 222 -20.54 -0.57 -20.10
N PHE A 223 -19.66 -0.97 -20.99
CA PHE A 223 -18.28 -0.49 -21.02
C PHE A 223 -18.19 1.04 -21.18
N GLY A 224 -19.13 1.68 -21.88
CA GLY A 224 -19.18 3.13 -22.02
C GLY A 224 -19.36 3.79 -20.65
N GLN A 225 -20.37 3.37 -19.88
CA GLN A 225 -20.62 3.91 -18.54
C GLN A 225 -19.46 3.64 -17.57
N VAL A 226 -18.86 2.46 -17.61
CA VAL A 226 -17.68 2.12 -16.78
C VAL A 226 -16.53 3.08 -17.11
N LEU A 227 -16.22 3.28 -18.39
CA LEU A 227 -15.11 4.13 -18.82
C LEU A 227 -15.41 5.62 -18.60
N ASP A 228 -16.66 6.07 -18.68
CA ASP A 228 -17.03 7.45 -18.35
C ASP A 228 -16.86 7.77 -16.87
N ARG A 229 -17.06 6.79 -15.98
CA ARG A 229 -16.72 6.94 -14.55
C ARG A 229 -15.20 6.97 -14.36
N ALA A 230 -14.47 6.03 -14.98
CA ALA A 230 -13.02 5.92 -14.88
C ALA A 230 -12.30 7.18 -15.37
N ALA A 231 -12.75 7.79 -16.47
CA ALA A 231 -12.16 8.99 -17.06
C ALA A 231 -12.22 10.27 -16.20
N LYS A 232 -12.93 10.21 -15.06
CA LYS A 232 -12.98 11.31 -14.08
C LYS A 232 -11.86 11.24 -13.04
N LEU A 233 -11.03 10.20 -13.08
CA LEU A 233 -10.02 9.87 -12.10
C LEU A 233 -8.62 9.93 -12.71
N ASP A 234 -7.60 10.17 -11.90
CA ASP A 234 -6.21 10.25 -12.35
C ASP A 234 -5.63 8.84 -12.64
N GLY A 235 -6.09 7.83 -11.91
CA GLY A 235 -5.69 6.44 -12.09
C GLY A 235 -6.75 5.47 -11.61
N VAL A 236 -6.88 4.35 -12.30
CA VAL A 236 -7.88 3.32 -12.00
C VAL A 236 -7.31 1.91 -12.08
N VAL A 237 -7.90 1.03 -11.28
CA VAL A 237 -7.61 -0.40 -11.27
C VAL A 237 -8.85 -1.18 -11.67
N PHE A 238 -8.64 -2.17 -12.54
CA PHE A 238 -9.59 -3.24 -12.83
C PHE A 238 -9.00 -4.55 -12.29
N SER A 239 -9.64 -5.15 -11.31
CA SER A 239 -9.13 -6.34 -10.63
C SER A 239 -9.81 -7.63 -11.07
N LEU A 240 -9.11 -8.75 -10.94
CA LEU A 240 -9.62 -10.10 -11.17
C LEU A 240 -8.95 -11.10 -10.25
N HIS A 241 -9.75 -12.03 -9.72
CA HIS A 241 -9.24 -13.29 -9.19
C HIS A 241 -9.30 -14.35 -10.31
N PRO A 242 -8.20 -14.73 -10.97
CA PRO A 242 -8.25 -15.61 -12.15
C PRO A 242 -8.96 -16.94 -11.89
N HIS A 243 -8.86 -17.50 -10.67
CA HIS A 243 -9.56 -18.74 -10.31
C HIS A 243 -11.08 -18.60 -10.46
N MET A 244 -11.68 -17.42 -10.26
CA MET A 244 -13.11 -17.18 -10.41
C MET A 244 -13.61 -17.36 -11.84
N VAL A 245 -12.73 -17.30 -12.84
CA VAL A 245 -13.07 -17.57 -14.23
C VAL A 245 -13.38 -19.08 -14.43
N ILE A 246 -12.69 -19.93 -13.67
CA ILE A 246 -12.85 -21.39 -13.71
C ILE A 246 -13.81 -21.89 -12.63
N LYS A 247 -13.73 -21.32 -11.42
CA LYS A 247 -14.48 -21.78 -10.24
C LYS A 247 -15.78 -21.02 -10.06
N LYS A 248 -16.81 -21.67 -9.50
CA LYS A 248 -18.11 -21.04 -9.19
C LYS A 248 -18.07 -20.13 -7.97
N ALA A 249 -17.07 -20.30 -7.10
CA ALA A 249 -16.85 -19.50 -5.89
C ALA A 249 -15.36 -19.39 -5.60
N HIS A 250 -14.99 -18.60 -4.60
CA HIS A 250 -13.59 -18.48 -4.16
C HIS A 250 -13.07 -19.83 -3.69
N TRP A 251 -11.85 -20.15 -4.09
CA TRP A 251 -11.18 -21.45 -3.94
C TRP A 251 -11.05 -21.89 -2.48
N ASP A 252 -10.82 -20.97 -1.59
CA ASP A 252 -10.60 -21.17 -0.15
C ASP A 252 -11.88 -21.03 0.69
N GLY A 253 -12.92 -20.34 0.17
CA GLY A 253 -14.15 -20.04 0.87
C GLY A 253 -14.85 -21.23 1.55
N PRO A 254 -14.95 -22.44 0.94
CA PRO A 254 -15.54 -23.61 1.58
C PRO A 254 -14.77 -24.13 2.80
N ASN A 255 -13.51 -23.74 2.95
CA ASN A 255 -12.57 -24.34 3.88
C ASN A 255 -12.20 -23.48 5.06
N TYR A 256 -12.21 -22.13 4.93
CA TYR A 256 -11.77 -21.28 6.02
C TYR A 256 -12.89 -20.44 6.69
N ARG A 257 -14.07 -20.34 6.12
CA ARG A 257 -15.19 -19.65 6.78
C ARG A 257 -15.46 -20.26 8.14
N GLY A 258 -15.04 -19.58 9.22
CA GLY A 258 -15.11 -20.07 10.58
C GLY A 258 -13.83 -20.76 11.08
N ALA A 259 -12.64 -20.39 10.56
CA ALA A 259 -11.32 -20.85 10.98
C ALA A 259 -11.11 -22.36 10.78
N ASN A 260 -11.26 -22.83 9.59
CA ASN A 260 -10.93 -24.20 9.26
C ASN A 260 -9.40 -24.41 9.31
N LEU A 261 -8.92 -25.13 10.32
CA LEU A 261 -7.51 -25.49 10.52
C LEU A 261 -7.09 -26.77 9.77
N VAL A 262 -7.92 -27.24 8.84
CA VAL A 262 -7.60 -28.42 8.02
C VAL A 262 -6.43 -28.07 7.08
N GLU A 263 -5.51 -29.00 6.93
CA GLU A 263 -4.40 -28.90 5.98
C GLU A 263 -4.91 -28.62 4.57
N TRP A 264 -4.29 -27.69 3.85
CA TRP A 264 -4.75 -27.23 2.54
C TRP A 264 -4.87 -28.36 1.49
N GLY A 265 -4.04 -29.41 1.58
CA GLY A 265 -4.13 -30.58 0.71
C GLY A 265 -5.40 -31.43 0.91
N GLN A 266 -6.16 -31.19 1.98
CA GLN A 266 -7.42 -31.83 2.29
C GLN A 266 -8.64 -30.93 2.02
N TRP A 267 -8.42 -29.72 1.51
CA TRP A 267 -9.49 -28.77 1.22
C TRP A 267 -10.40 -29.29 0.11
N LYS A 268 -11.70 -29.08 0.30
CA LYS A 268 -12.71 -29.40 -0.70
C LYS A 268 -12.56 -28.46 -1.90
N GLN A 269 -12.46 -29.07 -3.09
CA GLN A 269 -12.42 -28.31 -4.33
C GLN A 269 -13.76 -27.65 -4.62
N VAL A 270 -13.69 -26.38 -5.04
CA VAL A 270 -14.86 -25.67 -5.56
C VAL A 270 -15.19 -26.19 -6.96
N GLU A 271 -16.50 -26.32 -7.24
CA GLU A 271 -16.99 -26.78 -8.54
C GLU A 271 -16.56 -25.83 -9.68
N ASN A 272 -16.20 -26.42 -10.82
CA ASN A 272 -15.83 -25.65 -12.00
C ASN A 272 -17.07 -25.09 -12.70
N ARG A 273 -16.92 -23.94 -13.36
CA ARG A 273 -17.91 -23.39 -14.29
C ARG A 273 -17.96 -24.20 -15.56
N PRO A 274 -19.09 -24.18 -16.29
CA PRO A 274 -19.16 -24.70 -17.65
C PRO A 274 -18.13 -24.03 -18.57
N LYS A 275 -17.52 -24.79 -19.47
CA LYS A 275 -16.46 -24.29 -20.37
C LYS A 275 -16.93 -23.13 -21.25
N GLU A 276 -18.20 -23.12 -21.67
CA GLU A 276 -18.81 -22.05 -22.43
C GLU A 276 -18.86 -20.72 -21.68
N VAL A 277 -19.04 -20.74 -20.36
CA VAL A 277 -19.01 -19.56 -19.48
C VAL A 277 -17.60 -18.99 -19.42
N THR A 278 -16.60 -19.83 -19.20
CA THR A 278 -15.18 -19.46 -19.22
C THR A 278 -14.76 -18.87 -20.57
N ALA A 279 -15.15 -19.52 -21.68
CA ALA A 279 -14.87 -19.02 -23.02
C ALA A 279 -15.56 -17.68 -23.31
N ALA A 280 -16.77 -17.47 -22.79
CA ALA A 280 -17.46 -16.19 -22.92
C ALA A 280 -16.76 -15.08 -22.11
N PHE A 281 -16.27 -15.37 -20.90
CA PHE A 281 -15.44 -14.43 -20.15
C PHE A 281 -14.23 -13.95 -20.96
N TYR A 282 -13.46 -14.85 -21.56
CA TYR A 282 -12.27 -14.46 -22.33
C TYR A 282 -12.62 -13.55 -23.53
N ARG A 283 -13.76 -13.80 -24.18
CA ARG A 283 -14.25 -12.89 -25.27
C ARG A 283 -14.61 -11.52 -24.70
N ASN A 284 -15.33 -11.47 -23.59
CA ASN A 284 -15.76 -10.22 -22.94
C ASN A 284 -14.54 -9.44 -22.43
N PHE A 285 -13.57 -10.11 -21.78
CA PHE A 285 -12.34 -9.50 -21.29
C PHE A 285 -11.53 -8.89 -22.43
N ARG A 286 -11.30 -9.63 -23.53
CA ARG A 286 -10.61 -9.10 -24.70
C ARG A 286 -11.34 -7.90 -25.30
N ALA A 287 -12.66 -7.95 -25.39
CA ALA A 287 -13.47 -6.84 -25.90
C ALA A 287 -13.32 -5.60 -25.00
N PHE A 288 -13.31 -5.78 -23.67
CA PHE A 288 -13.12 -4.71 -22.71
C PHE A 288 -11.71 -4.07 -22.83
N VAL A 289 -10.65 -4.89 -22.90
CA VAL A 289 -9.27 -4.40 -23.11
C VAL A 289 -9.17 -3.57 -24.38
N ARG A 290 -9.73 -4.07 -25.51
CA ARG A 290 -9.75 -3.35 -26.78
C ARG A 290 -10.55 -2.05 -26.70
N ARG A 291 -11.64 -2.03 -25.95
CA ARG A 291 -12.45 -0.82 -25.76
C ARG A 291 -11.67 0.27 -25.04
N ILE A 292 -10.93 -0.08 -23.98
CA ILE A 292 -10.04 0.87 -23.29
C ILE A 292 -8.95 1.36 -24.22
N LYS A 293 -8.30 0.44 -24.94
CA LYS A 293 -7.20 0.74 -25.87
C LYS A 293 -7.59 1.70 -27.01
N ALA A 294 -8.84 1.64 -27.44
CA ALA A 294 -9.38 2.51 -28.49
C ALA A 294 -9.80 3.91 -27.96
N ASP A 295 -9.80 4.13 -26.65
CA ASP A 295 -10.25 5.36 -26.02
C ASP A 295 -9.03 6.20 -25.57
N THR A 296 -8.81 7.32 -26.23
CA THR A 296 -7.65 8.20 -25.99
C THR A 296 -7.62 8.85 -24.61
N ARG A 297 -8.70 8.75 -23.85
CA ARG A 297 -8.76 9.24 -22.46
C ARG A 297 -7.91 8.38 -21.51
N PHE A 298 -7.44 7.20 -21.94
CA PHE A 298 -6.74 6.22 -21.11
C PHE A 298 -5.34 5.91 -21.58
N VAL A 299 -4.46 5.60 -20.63
CA VAL A 299 -3.11 5.06 -20.86
C VAL A 299 -2.85 3.89 -19.91
N PHE A 300 -2.37 2.78 -20.42
CA PHE A 300 -2.01 1.64 -19.57
C PHE A 300 -0.71 1.90 -18.82
N THR A 301 -0.65 1.39 -17.60
CA THR A 301 0.54 1.45 -16.75
C THR A 301 0.70 0.15 -15.95
N ASP A 302 1.85 -0.04 -15.34
CA ASP A 302 2.18 -1.10 -14.41
C ASP A 302 3.01 -0.55 -13.23
N THR A 303 3.26 -1.37 -12.21
CA THR A 303 4.05 -0.95 -11.04
C THR A 303 5.48 -0.57 -11.40
N LEU A 304 6.08 -1.22 -12.39
CA LEU A 304 7.43 -0.89 -12.84
C LEU A 304 7.48 0.50 -13.47
N ALA A 305 6.50 0.85 -14.29
CA ALA A 305 6.36 2.18 -14.87
C ALA A 305 6.08 3.24 -13.80
N GLU A 306 5.22 2.97 -12.83
CA GLU A 306 4.93 3.91 -11.74
C GLU A 306 6.15 4.11 -10.82
N LYS A 307 6.94 3.09 -10.56
CA LYS A 307 8.17 3.20 -9.76
C LYS A 307 9.14 4.23 -10.31
N THR A 308 9.26 4.32 -11.64
CA THR A 308 10.17 5.30 -12.28
C THR A 308 9.75 6.75 -12.10
N LYS A 309 8.50 7.00 -11.68
CA LYS A 309 7.92 8.34 -11.49
C LYS A 309 8.00 8.81 -10.05
N LEU A 310 8.36 7.92 -9.11
CA LEU A 310 8.48 8.28 -7.70
C LEU A 310 9.60 9.29 -7.50
N LYS A 311 9.31 10.32 -6.72
CA LYS A 311 10.30 11.34 -6.40
C LYS A 311 11.39 10.77 -5.49
N PRO A 312 12.66 11.10 -5.71
CA PRO A 312 13.73 10.72 -4.80
C PRO A 312 13.52 11.39 -3.43
N ARG A 313 13.90 10.68 -2.37
CA ARG A 313 13.88 11.25 -1.02
C ARG A 313 14.91 12.37 -0.91
N VAL A 314 14.53 13.45 -0.22
CA VAL A 314 15.36 14.65 -0.04
C VAL A 314 16.05 14.58 1.32
N VAL A 315 17.35 14.88 1.34
CA VAL A 315 18.15 14.98 2.56
C VAL A 315 17.62 16.16 3.41
N ILE A 316 17.52 15.94 4.71
CA ILE A 316 17.24 16.99 5.69
C ILE A 316 18.57 17.57 6.13
N THR A 317 18.75 18.88 5.93
CA THR A 317 19.93 19.60 6.35
C THR A 317 19.67 20.44 7.60
N LYS A 318 20.75 20.95 8.24
CA LYS A 318 20.60 21.84 9.39
C LYS A 318 19.83 23.13 9.02
N GLN A 319 19.91 23.59 7.76
CA GLN A 319 19.20 24.78 7.29
C GLN A 319 17.68 24.57 7.20
N ASP A 320 17.21 23.34 7.06
CA ASP A 320 15.78 23.02 6.98
C ASP A 320 15.10 22.99 8.36
N LEU A 321 15.89 22.83 9.45
CA LEU A 321 15.35 22.61 10.79
C LEU A 321 14.42 23.72 11.32
N PRO A 322 14.67 25.03 11.08
CA PRO A 322 13.75 26.07 11.53
C PRO A 322 12.37 25.96 10.88
N ALA A 323 12.32 25.68 9.58
CA ALA A 323 11.06 25.50 8.85
C ALA A 323 10.34 24.21 9.29
N ILE A 324 11.08 23.12 9.48
CA ILE A 324 10.58 21.84 9.99
C ILE A 324 9.99 22.01 11.40
N LYS A 325 10.71 22.68 12.31
CA LYS A 325 10.25 22.96 13.68
C LYS A 325 8.93 23.73 13.66
N ALA A 326 8.85 24.81 12.90
CA ALA A 326 7.64 25.61 12.76
C ALA A 326 6.46 24.81 12.18
N ALA A 327 6.71 23.93 11.21
CA ALA A 327 5.69 23.06 10.64
C ALA A 327 5.15 22.06 11.68
N LEU A 328 6.03 21.39 12.43
CA LEU A 328 5.65 20.42 13.46
C LEU A 328 4.97 21.06 14.68
N GLU A 329 5.33 22.32 15.04
CA GLU A 329 4.64 23.08 16.10
C GLU A 329 3.23 23.48 15.69
N LYS A 330 3.02 23.75 14.39
CA LYS A 330 1.70 24.10 13.84
C LYS A 330 0.80 22.87 13.68
N ASP A 331 1.35 21.78 13.17
CA ASP A 331 0.64 20.52 12.95
C ASP A 331 1.64 19.35 13.04
N PHE A 332 1.55 18.60 14.14
CA PHE A 332 2.48 17.52 14.41
C PHE A 332 2.15 16.30 13.52
N GLY A 333 2.74 16.26 12.33
CA GLY A 333 2.46 15.23 11.34
C GLY A 333 3.42 15.24 10.16
N ALA A 334 2.99 14.70 9.03
CA ALA A 334 3.76 14.69 7.79
C ALA A 334 4.03 16.11 7.28
N ILE A 335 5.25 16.37 6.83
CA ILE A 335 5.70 17.66 6.33
C ILE A 335 5.65 17.63 4.80
N SER A 336 4.99 18.61 4.18
CA SER A 336 4.86 18.70 2.73
C SER A 336 5.67 19.84 2.09
N SER A 337 6.24 20.74 2.89
CA SER A 337 7.01 21.88 2.41
C SER A 337 8.17 22.20 3.37
N PRO A 338 9.39 22.49 2.90
CA PRO A 338 9.80 22.67 1.50
C PRO A 338 9.94 21.37 0.70
N ALA A 339 9.96 20.22 1.37
CA ALA A 339 9.96 18.89 0.76
C ALA A 339 9.05 17.95 1.56
N SER A 340 8.76 16.77 1.00
CA SER A 340 7.95 15.76 1.66
C SER A 340 8.82 14.91 2.59
N TRP A 341 8.60 15.04 3.90
CA TRP A 341 9.24 14.23 4.93
C TRP A 341 8.22 13.68 5.92
N CYS A 342 8.46 12.49 6.42
CA CYS A 342 7.73 11.97 7.57
C CYS A 342 8.42 12.39 8.89
N VAL A 343 7.71 12.27 10.02
CA VAL A 343 8.27 12.62 11.33
C VAL A 343 9.49 11.76 11.67
N ALA A 344 9.47 10.47 11.28
CA ALA A 344 10.60 9.57 11.49
C ALA A 344 11.85 9.99 10.67
N ASP A 345 11.69 10.56 9.47
CA ASP A 345 12.82 11.14 8.72
C ASP A 345 13.49 12.28 9.50
N VAL A 346 12.65 13.16 10.06
CA VAL A 346 13.15 14.28 10.86
C VAL A 346 13.84 13.78 12.12
N PHE A 347 13.24 12.79 12.80
CA PHE A 347 13.84 12.19 13.99
C PHE A 347 15.23 11.60 13.70
N HIS A 348 15.37 10.86 12.61
CA HIS A 348 16.66 10.31 12.17
C HIS A 348 17.69 11.41 11.86
N ALA A 349 17.29 12.45 11.09
CA ALA A 349 18.16 13.57 10.77
C ALA A 349 18.64 14.32 12.01
N VAL A 350 17.73 14.57 12.96
CA VAL A 350 18.04 15.25 14.22
C VAL A 350 19.00 14.44 15.07
N VAL A 351 18.81 13.10 15.16
CA VAL A 351 19.75 12.22 15.87
C VAL A 351 21.14 12.25 15.23
N GLU A 352 21.24 12.18 13.90
CA GLU A 352 22.55 12.26 13.22
C GLU A 352 23.24 13.63 13.44
N LEU A 353 22.46 14.72 13.40
CA LEU A 353 23.00 16.06 13.68
C LEU A 353 23.49 16.23 15.13
N LEU A 354 22.78 15.65 16.11
CA LEU A 354 23.23 15.62 17.51
C LEU A 354 24.52 14.82 17.70
N ARG A 355 24.74 13.77 16.87
CA ARG A 355 25.99 13.02 16.80
C ARG A 355 27.13 13.77 16.14
N GLY A 356 26.89 15.00 15.66
CA GLY A 356 27.85 15.79 14.88
C GLY A 356 28.06 15.24 13.45
N ARG A 357 27.13 14.44 12.92
CA ARG A 357 27.20 13.88 11.56
C ARG A 357 26.31 14.65 10.60
N THR A 358 26.66 14.62 9.33
CA THR A 358 25.77 15.11 8.26
C THR A 358 24.75 14.02 7.93
N PRO A 359 23.44 14.30 8.02
CA PRO A 359 22.43 13.34 7.59
C PRO A 359 22.59 12.96 6.12
N GLY A 360 22.44 11.68 5.81
CA GLY A 360 22.35 11.17 4.44
C GLY A 360 20.94 11.25 3.90
N VAL A 361 20.74 10.75 2.68
CA VAL A 361 19.40 10.51 2.15
C VAL A 361 18.68 9.55 3.12
N PRO A 362 17.45 9.90 3.57
CA PRO A 362 16.73 9.03 4.48
C PRO A 362 16.58 7.62 3.90
N GLY A 363 17.00 6.62 4.67
CA GLY A 363 16.79 5.22 4.36
C GLY A 363 15.39 4.74 4.75
N LYS A 364 15.25 3.47 5.06
CA LYS A 364 14.06 2.95 5.69
C LYS A 364 13.94 3.49 7.10
N VAL A 365 12.75 3.93 7.49
CA VAL A 365 12.45 4.45 8.83
C VAL A 365 11.38 3.59 9.50
N HIS A 366 11.41 3.53 10.81
CA HIS A 366 10.47 2.75 11.60
C HIS A 366 9.70 3.67 12.55
N GLY A 367 8.47 3.31 12.85
CA GLY A 367 7.67 3.93 13.91
C GLY A 367 7.92 3.25 15.26
N PHE A 368 6.84 2.96 15.99
CA PHE A 368 6.90 2.37 17.32
C PHE A 368 6.26 0.99 17.35
N VAL A 369 6.78 0.09 18.18
CA VAL A 369 6.12 -1.20 18.47
C VAL A 369 5.40 -1.21 19.81
N TYR A 370 5.63 -0.20 20.64
CA TYR A 370 4.96 0.05 21.90
C TYR A 370 4.55 1.51 22.02
N PRO A 371 3.44 1.84 22.72
CA PRO A 371 2.98 3.21 22.86
C PRO A 371 4.06 4.12 23.46
N PRO A 372 4.39 5.25 22.81
CA PRO A 372 5.36 6.19 23.31
C PRO A 372 4.84 6.92 24.56
N GLN A 373 5.73 7.20 25.52
CA GLN A 373 5.40 7.79 26.81
C GLN A 373 6.18 9.09 27.01
N GLY A 374 5.46 10.20 27.03
CA GLY A 374 6.03 11.53 27.27
C GLY A 374 6.27 11.85 28.74
N VAL A 375 6.85 13.02 28.99
CA VAL A 375 6.98 13.55 30.34
C VAL A 375 5.61 13.94 30.91
N MET A 376 5.41 13.71 32.20
CA MET A 376 4.18 14.10 32.92
C MET A 376 4.29 15.51 33.55
N GLN A 377 5.51 15.99 33.77
CA GLN A 377 5.85 17.29 34.35
C GLN A 377 7.00 17.91 33.53
N PRO A 378 7.14 19.24 33.54
CA PRO A 378 8.27 19.89 32.90
C PRO A 378 9.61 19.37 33.45
N VAL A 379 10.54 19.07 32.53
CA VAL A 379 11.89 18.58 32.87
C VAL A 379 12.91 19.42 32.06
N VAL A 380 13.97 19.85 32.72
CA VAL A 380 15.10 20.53 32.04
C VAL A 380 16.09 19.45 31.58
N VAL A 381 16.48 19.49 30.32
CA VAL A 381 17.49 18.61 29.72
C VAL A 381 18.60 19.45 29.10
N LYS A 382 19.84 18.97 29.18
CA LYS A 382 21.00 19.65 28.61
C LYS A 382 21.25 19.19 27.17
N ALA A 383 21.79 20.07 26.35
CA ALA A 383 22.19 19.73 24.99
C ALA A 383 23.20 18.57 24.93
N SER A 384 24.14 18.52 25.89
CA SER A 384 25.10 17.42 26.03
C SER A 384 24.42 16.07 26.28
N ASP A 385 23.37 16.06 27.10
CA ASP A 385 22.66 14.83 27.47
C ASP A 385 21.80 14.31 26.31
N LEU A 386 21.25 15.24 25.49
CA LEU A 386 20.57 14.89 24.24
C LEU A 386 21.56 14.28 23.23
N ALA A 387 22.76 14.83 23.08
CA ALA A 387 23.78 14.31 22.21
C ALA A 387 24.30 12.93 22.67
N GLU A 388 24.45 12.73 23.99
CA GLU A 388 24.78 11.44 24.57
C GLU A 388 23.70 10.41 24.28
N ALA A 389 22.42 10.73 24.56
CA ALA A 389 21.30 9.85 24.25
C ALA A 389 21.24 9.50 22.75
N ALA A 390 21.45 10.48 21.87
CA ALA A 390 21.53 10.25 20.43
C ALA A 390 22.62 9.25 20.06
N SER A 391 23.80 9.26 20.75
CA SER A 391 24.92 8.37 20.44
C SER A 391 24.60 6.88 20.61
N TRP A 392 23.68 6.55 21.49
CA TRP A 392 23.27 5.18 21.80
C TRP A 392 22.05 4.68 20.99
N MET A 393 21.36 5.55 20.23
CA MET A 393 20.21 5.14 19.47
C MET A 393 20.60 4.30 18.25
N ASP A 394 19.89 3.19 18.06
CA ASP A 394 19.96 2.43 16.81
C ASP A 394 18.82 2.88 15.86
N LEU A 395 19.18 3.59 14.80
CA LEU A 395 18.25 4.11 13.81
C LEU A 395 17.76 3.06 12.80
N ALA A 396 18.36 1.88 12.79
CA ALA A 396 17.93 0.78 11.93
C ALA A 396 16.77 -0.03 12.50
N THR A 397 16.29 0.34 13.70
CA THR A 397 15.21 -0.36 14.41
C THR A 397 14.06 0.56 14.75
N PHE A 398 13.01 -0.02 15.34
CA PHE A 398 11.87 0.76 15.87
C PHE A 398 12.30 1.78 16.91
N ILE A 399 11.71 2.96 16.83
CA ILE A 399 11.96 4.06 17.77
C ILE A 399 11.57 3.60 19.19
N PRO A 400 12.40 3.81 20.20
CA PRO A 400 12.09 3.43 21.58
C PRO A 400 10.91 4.25 22.11
N PRO A 401 10.01 3.65 22.93
CA PRO A 401 8.85 4.37 23.48
C PRO A 401 9.23 5.40 24.52
N GLN A 402 10.42 5.31 25.11
CA GLN A 402 11.04 6.28 26.02
C GLN A 402 12.54 6.35 25.76
N ILE A 403 13.12 7.53 26.00
CA ILE A 403 14.54 7.83 25.81
C ILE A 403 15.10 8.36 27.13
N ALA A 404 16.20 7.76 27.60
CA ALA A 404 16.91 8.25 28.78
C ALA A 404 17.80 9.44 28.39
N VAL A 405 17.64 10.58 29.04
CA VAL A 405 18.39 11.83 28.79
C VAL A 405 18.74 12.46 30.13
N GLY A 406 20.02 12.49 30.50
CA GLY A 406 20.51 13.15 31.71
C GLY A 406 19.83 12.69 33.00
N GLY A 407 19.52 11.40 33.14
CA GLY A 407 18.81 10.84 34.29
C GLY A 407 17.28 10.96 34.23
N ALA A 408 16.72 11.73 33.29
CA ALA A 408 15.30 11.78 32.99
C ALA A 408 14.91 10.73 31.95
N LYS A 409 13.63 10.31 31.97
CA LYS A 409 13.01 9.55 30.87
C LYS A 409 12.02 10.45 30.16
N ILE A 410 12.26 10.69 28.88
CA ILE A 410 11.40 11.54 28.04
C ILE A 410 10.83 10.73 26.87
N GLY A 411 9.74 11.20 26.30
CA GLY A 411 9.16 10.55 25.11
C GLY A 411 9.91 10.91 23.83
N PRO A 412 9.69 10.15 22.74
CA PRO A 412 10.36 10.42 21.47
C PRO A 412 9.97 11.77 20.86
N ALA A 413 8.72 12.23 20.98
CA ALA A 413 8.34 13.58 20.58
C ALA A 413 8.98 14.65 21.46
N ASP A 414 9.07 14.41 22.76
CA ASP A 414 9.77 15.29 23.70
C ASP A 414 11.24 15.46 23.28
N PHE A 415 11.91 14.34 22.97
CA PHE A 415 13.28 14.33 22.46
C PHE A 415 13.41 15.10 21.15
N LEU A 416 12.53 14.82 20.17
CA LEU A 416 12.53 15.46 18.87
C LEU A 416 12.44 16.99 18.97
N PHE A 417 11.48 17.50 19.73
CA PHE A 417 11.29 18.94 19.88
C PHE A 417 12.41 19.61 20.70
N ALA A 418 12.92 18.94 21.75
CA ALA A 418 14.08 19.44 22.51
C ALA A 418 15.34 19.51 21.61
N ALA A 419 15.58 18.50 20.81
CA ALA A 419 16.69 18.46 19.89
C ALA A 419 16.56 19.52 18.76
N LEU A 420 15.37 19.70 18.20
CA LEU A 420 15.10 20.80 17.23
C LEU A 420 15.38 22.16 17.86
N GLU A 421 14.98 22.38 19.12
CA GLU A 421 15.26 23.65 19.83
C GLU A 421 16.77 23.89 19.97
N VAL A 422 17.50 22.89 20.50
CA VAL A 422 18.98 22.98 20.65
C VAL A 422 19.66 23.22 19.31
N LEU A 423 19.31 22.47 18.28
CA LEU A 423 19.96 22.54 16.97
C LEU A 423 19.65 23.86 16.22
N THR A 424 18.50 24.49 16.47
CA THR A 424 18.11 25.74 15.81
C THR A 424 18.56 26.98 16.55
N THR A 425 18.59 26.95 17.89
CA THR A 425 18.92 28.10 18.73
C THR A 425 20.33 28.10 19.28
N GLY A 426 20.96 26.92 19.37
CA GLY A 426 22.23 26.76 20.08
C GLY A 426 22.12 26.77 21.60
N ALA A 427 20.91 26.58 22.15
CA ALA A 427 20.67 26.55 23.60
C ALA A 427 21.44 25.41 24.28
N ASN A 428 22.05 25.67 25.44
CA ASN A 428 22.76 24.66 26.22
C ASN A 428 21.82 23.75 27.02
N GLU A 429 20.60 24.24 27.29
CA GLU A 429 19.55 23.48 28.01
C GLU A 429 18.16 23.89 27.51
N VAL A 430 17.21 22.98 27.59
CA VAL A 430 15.83 23.14 27.14
C VAL A 430 14.86 22.59 28.16
N THR A 431 13.74 23.29 28.39
CA THR A 431 12.64 22.78 29.22
C THR A 431 11.69 21.96 28.34
N VAL A 432 11.71 20.65 28.51
CA VAL A 432 10.75 19.71 27.94
C VAL A 432 9.44 19.81 28.70
N ARG A 433 8.33 20.03 28.00
CA ARG A 433 6.97 20.11 28.57
C ARG A 433 6.12 18.94 28.07
N PRO A 434 5.12 18.49 28.88
CA PRO A 434 4.18 17.45 28.43
C PRO A 434 3.58 17.75 27.07
N ARG A 435 3.57 16.76 26.16
CA ARG A 435 2.98 16.85 24.83
C ARG A 435 2.50 15.50 24.34
N GLU A 436 1.67 15.52 23.33
CA GLU A 436 1.29 14.32 22.59
C GLU A 436 2.50 13.71 21.87
N GLN A 437 2.60 12.38 21.90
CA GLN A 437 3.78 11.69 21.39
C GLN A 437 3.63 11.17 19.96
N LEU A 438 2.41 10.92 19.49
CA LEU A 438 2.16 10.41 18.14
C LEU A 438 1.83 11.51 17.12
N GLY A 439 1.31 12.64 17.60
CA GLY A 439 0.81 13.71 16.75
C GLY A 439 -0.68 13.59 16.46
N SER A 440 -1.27 14.69 16.00
CA SER A 440 -2.71 14.77 15.76
C SER A 440 -3.14 14.15 14.45
N PHE A 441 -2.26 14.09 13.45
CA PHE A 441 -2.49 13.57 12.09
C PHE A 441 -3.94 13.77 11.61
N LYS A 442 -4.42 15.01 11.63
CA LYS A 442 -5.82 15.38 11.35
C LYS A 442 -6.35 14.87 10.01
N ASN A 443 -5.44 14.59 9.09
CA ASN A 443 -5.74 14.05 7.76
C ASN A 443 -5.34 12.57 7.66
N CYS A 444 -5.09 11.87 8.77
CA CYS A 444 -4.78 10.47 8.72
C CYS A 444 -6.02 9.65 8.33
N PRO A 445 -5.89 8.68 7.42
CA PRO A 445 -6.96 7.76 7.11
C PRO A 445 -7.38 6.96 8.34
N SER A 446 -8.57 6.41 8.32
CA SER A 446 -8.94 5.33 9.25
C SER A 446 -7.94 4.19 9.09
N LEU A 447 -7.26 3.85 10.17
CA LEU A 447 -6.30 2.75 10.19
C LEU A 447 -6.94 1.45 10.72
N GLU A 448 -8.24 1.30 10.50
CA GLU A 448 -8.94 0.04 10.74
C GLU A 448 -8.63 -0.90 9.57
N THR A 449 -7.70 -1.80 9.73
CA THR A 449 -7.03 -2.49 8.64
C THR A 449 -7.19 -4.00 8.66
N VAL A 450 -7.78 -4.54 9.71
CA VAL A 450 -8.07 -5.98 9.76
C VAL A 450 -9.55 -6.19 9.57
N ASP A 451 -9.94 -6.71 8.40
CA ASP A 451 -11.31 -7.12 8.17
C ASP A 451 -11.59 -8.45 8.87
N ILE A 452 -12.05 -8.35 10.12
CA ILE A 452 -12.48 -9.50 10.91
C ILE A 452 -14.00 -9.73 10.86
N LYS A 453 -14.74 -8.87 10.16
CA LYS A 453 -16.21 -8.90 10.13
C LYS A 453 -16.80 -8.88 8.73
N GLY A 454 -16.01 -8.66 7.69
CA GLY A 454 -16.47 -8.56 6.31
C GLY A 454 -16.68 -9.90 5.63
N GLY A 455 -16.96 -9.87 4.33
CA GLY A 455 -17.20 -11.07 3.53
C GLY A 455 -15.96 -11.95 3.26
N TRP A 456 -14.77 -11.41 3.52
CA TRP A 456 -13.47 -12.03 3.25
C TRP A 456 -12.68 -12.38 4.53
N VAL A 457 -13.38 -12.77 5.59
CA VAL A 457 -12.74 -13.14 6.84
C VAL A 457 -11.97 -14.47 6.64
N ILE A 458 -10.67 -14.36 6.48
CA ILE A 458 -9.74 -15.49 6.34
C ILE A 458 -9.06 -15.88 7.66
N HIS A 459 -9.32 -15.13 8.72
CA HIS A 459 -8.64 -15.28 10.02
C HIS A 459 -9.45 -16.13 10.98
N SER A 460 -8.73 -16.72 11.96
CA SER A 460 -9.34 -17.32 13.13
C SER A 460 -10.27 -16.34 13.85
N PRO A 461 -11.43 -16.78 14.36
CA PRO A 461 -12.31 -15.98 15.21
C PRO A 461 -11.63 -15.41 16.47
N GLU A 462 -10.50 -16.01 16.87
CA GLU A 462 -9.73 -15.62 18.06
C GLU A 462 -8.76 -14.47 17.78
N LEU A 463 -8.58 -14.07 16.51
CA LEU A 463 -7.68 -12.98 16.15
C LEU A 463 -8.08 -11.67 16.84
N ASN A 464 -7.15 -11.07 17.55
CA ASN A 464 -7.34 -9.78 18.19
C ASN A 464 -7.00 -8.63 17.24
N GLY A 465 -7.93 -8.30 16.32
CA GLY A 465 -7.76 -7.21 15.38
C GLY A 465 -7.46 -5.86 16.04
N LYS A 466 -7.99 -5.60 17.25
CA LYS A 466 -7.74 -4.35 17.98
C LYS A 466 -6.26 -4.14 18.27
N LEU A 467 -5.52 -5.18 18.68
CA LEU A 467 -4.07 -5.09 18.91
C LEU A 467 -3.32 -4.73 17.63
N LEU A 468 -3.72 -5.30 16.49
CA LEU A 468 -3.10 -5.02 15.21
C LEU A 468 -3.38 -3.58 14.76
N ASP A 469 -4.61 -3.08 14.91
CA ASP A 469 -4.98 -1.71 14.61
C ASP A 469 -4.23 -0.70 15.51
N GLU A 470 -4.13 -0.98 16.80
CA GLU A 470 -3.35 -0.15 17.73
C GLU A 470 -1.89 -0.06 17.30
N ARG A 471 -1.26 -1.18 16.96
CA ARG A 471 0.14 -1.21 16.49
C ARG A 471 0.34 -0.53 15.16
N LEU A 472 -0.64 -0.63 14.28
CA LEU A 472 -0.57 0.07 13.01
C LEU A 472 -0.61 1.59 13.23
N LYS A 473 -1.48 2.09 14.12
CA LYS A 473 -1.52 3.51 14.49
C LYS A 473 -0.19 4.03 15.05
N LEU A 474 0.59 3.17 15.71
CA LEU A 474 1.93 3.54 16.19
C LEU A 474 2.93 3.83 15.05
N GLN A 475 2.61 3.51 13.79
CA GLN A 475 3.47 3.76 12.64
C GLN A 475 3.25 5.14 11.98
N LEU A 476 2.40 5.99 12.54
CA LEU A 476 2.04 7.31 11.98
C LEU A 476 3.25 8.21 11.69
N TRP A 477 4.33 8.07 12.44
CA TRP A 477 5.56 8.82 12.18
C TRP A 477 6.22 8.50 10.83
N THR A 478 5.85 7.38 10.20
CA THR A 478 6.36 7.00 8.87
C THR A 478 5.49 7.50 7.72
N LEU A 479 4.34 8.14 8.02
CA LEU A 479 3.42 8.68 7.04
C LEU A 479 4.03 9.87 6.30
N ARG A 480 4.00 9.81 4.97
CA ARG A 480 4.48 10.87 4.07
C ARG A 480 3.61 10.90 2.81
N PHE A 481 3.34 12.08 2.29
CA PHE A 481 2.60 12.29 1.04
C PHE A 481 3.53 12.71 -0.09
N GLU A 482 3.21 12.28 -1.33
CA GLU A 482 3.95 12.67 -2.54
C GLU A 482 3.40 14.00 -3.13
#